data_b88c6dd21f840f11e218c36a1577cbe3
#
_entry.id   b88c6dd21f840f11e218c36a1577cbe3
#
_cell.length_a   1.000
_cell.length_b   1.000
_cell.length_c   1.000
_cell.angle_alpha   90.00
_cell.angle_beta   90.00
_cell.angle_gamma   90.00
#
_symmetry.space_group_name_H-M   'P 1'
#
loop_
_entity.id
_entity.type
_entity.pdbx_description
1 polymer ?
#
loop_
_entity_poly.entity_id
_entity_poly.type
_entity_poly.pdbx_seq_one_letter_code
_entity_poly.pdbx_strand_id
1 'polypeptide(L)'
;KYDELVVVASAIEAIHTYSLIHDDLPAMDNSSTRRGKPSNHIKYDMHTAILAGDALLSWAFQIISDQNLIKDSRQRSEICFALAKAIGPYGMVGGQQADMDLNKKSSLSLDEIEWIQNHKTGVLISSCSHVASILLNVNDKQRDKIISYASNIGLAFQIADDLLDEDGDETVMGKPAKQDDKNETPNFVTILGR
;
A
#
# COMPACT_ATOMS: atom_id res chain seq x y z
N LYS A 1 19.83 -2.11 16.44
CA LYS A 1 18.74 -1.27 15.93
C LYS A 1 18.75 -1.14 14.40
N TYR A 2 19.91 -0.95 13.76
CA TYR A 2 19.96 -0.85 12.29
C TYR A 2 19.47 -2.14 11.62
N ASP A 3 19.94 -3.29 12.05
CA ASP A 3 19.52 -4.59 11.49
C ASP A 3 18.02 -4.84 11.71
N GLU A 4 17.50 -4.47 12.89
CA GLU A 4 16.06 -4.58 13.19
C GLU A 4 15.22 -3.66 12.27
N LEU A 5 15.72 -2.45 11.95
CA LEU A 5 15.06 -1.56 10.98
C LEU A 5 15.04 -2.17 9.57
N VAL A 6 16.15 -2.80 9.15
CA VAL A 6 16.20 -3.51 7.86
C VAL A 6 15.21 -4.66 7.81
N VAL A 7 15.09 -5.44 8.89
CA VAL A 7 14.10 -6.54 8.98
C VAL A 7 12.68 -6.01 8.81
N VAL A 8 12.32 -4.94 9.53
CA VAL A 8 10.98 -4.36 9.44
C VAL A 8 10.72 -3.72 8.08
N ALA A 9 11.71 -3.05 7.49
CA ALA A 9 11.61 -2.50 6.14
C ALA A 9 11.39 -3.61 5.10
N SER A 10 12.10 -4.75 5.24
CA SER A 10 11.92 -5.93 4.38
C SER A 10 10.52 -6.54 4.51
N ALA A 11 9.96 -6.56 5.73
CA ALA A 11 8.60 -7.02 5.95
C ALA A 11 7.56 -6.09 5.29
N ILE A 12 7.75 -4.78 5.39
CA ILE A 12 6.86 -3.80 4.75
C ILE A 12 6.95 -3.92 3.22
N GLU A 13 8.15 -4.08 2.66
CA GLU A 13 8.32 -4.29 1.22
C GLU A 13 7.70 -5.61 0.75
N ALA A 14 7.77 -6.68 1.56
CA ALA A 14 7.07 -7.93 1.27
C ALA A 14 5.55 -7.74 1.26
N ILE A 15 5.02 -6.98 2.23
CA ILE A 15 3.59 -6.60 2.29
C ILE A 15 3.21 -5.78 1.05
N HIS A 16 3.99 -4.77 0.69
CA HIS A 16 3.75 -3.98 -0.51
C HIS A 16 3.82 -4.84 -1.77
N THR A 17 4.80 -5.73 -1.86
CA THR A 17 4.97 -6.59 -3.03
C THR A 17 3.81 -7.57 -3.20
N TYR A 18 3.32 -8.19 -2.11
CA TYR A 18 2.15 -9.07 -2.23
C TYR A 18 0.92 -8.30 -2.72
N SER A 19 0.69 -7.10 -2.20
CA SER A 19 -0.48 -6.30 -2.61
C SER A 19 -0.42 -5.98 -4.11
N LEU A 20 0.74 -5.60 -4.64
CA LEU A 20 0.91 -5.36 -6.08
C LEU A 20 0.70 -6.63 -6.93
N ILE A 21 1.19 -7.78 -6.46
CA ILE A 21 0.99 -9.06 -7.17
C ILE A 21 -0.49 -9.42 -7.24
N HIS A 22 -1.22 -9.21 -6.14
CA HIS A 22 -2.65 -9.51 -6.09
C HIS A 22 -3.48 -8.47 -6.86
N ASP A 23 -3.11 -7.18 -6.80
CA ASP A 23 -3.76 -6.13 -7.59
C ASP A 23 -3.67 -6.38 -9.09
N ASP A 24 -2.55 -6.90 -9.58
CA ASP A 24 -2.36 -7.20 -10.99
C ASP A 24 -3.22 -8.37 -11.51
N LEU A 25 -3.84 -9.18 -10.63
CA LEU A 25 -4.64 -10.35 -11.03
C LEU A 25 -5.84 -9.97 -11.90
N PRO A 26 -6.30 -10.88 -12.79
CA PRO A 26 -7.47 -10.63 -13.65
C PRO A 26 -8.77 -10.32 -12.90
N ALA A 27 -8.89 -10.75 -11.64
CA ALA A 27 -10.04 -10.46 -10.79
C ALA A 27 -9.99 -9.08 -10.13
N MET A 28 -8.87 -8.36 -10.27
CA MET A 28 -8.58 -7.04 -9.73
C MET A 28 -8.36 -6.07 -10.90
N ASP A 29 -7.18 -5.48 -11.03
CA ASP A 29 -6.88 -4.49 -12.07
C ASP A 29 -6.59 -5.11 -13.46
N ASN A 30 -6.37 -6.44 -13.52
CA ASN A 30 -6.00 -7.16 -14.74
C ASN A 30 -4.80 -6.53 -15.48
N SER A 31 -3.81 -6.12 -14.74
CA SER A 31 -2.64 -5.42 -15.28
C SER A 31 -1.65 -6.41 -15.90
N SER A 32 -1.34 -6.23 -17.18
CA SER A 32 -0.38 -7.10 -17.87
C SER A 32 1.09 -6.79 -17.56
N THR A 33 1.37 -5.58 -17.04
CA THR A 33 2.74 -5.12 -16.78
C THR A 33 2.85 -4.40 -15.43
N ARG A 34 3.99 -4.57 -14.76
CA ARG A 34 4.35 -3.89 -13.53
C ARG A 34 5.83 -3.49 -13.56
N ARG A 35 6.13 -2.20 -13.32
CA ARG A 35 7.52 -1.67 -13.35
C ARG A 35 8.25 -2.01 -14.65
N GLY A 36 7.57 -1.92 -15.80
CA GLY A 36 8.13 -2.21 -17.14
C GLY A 36 8.39 -3.69 -17.44
N LYS A 37 7.88 -4.60 -16.60
CA LYS A 37 8.01 -6.07 -16.79
C LYS A 37 6.62 -6.71 -16.81
N PRO A 38 6.47 -7.91 -17.43
CA PRO A 38 5.23 -8.66 -17.30
C PRO A 38 4.86 -8.89 -15.83
N SER A 39 3.59 -8.68 -15.49
CA SER A 39 3.07 -8.97 -14.16
C SER A 39 3.21 -10.47 -13.82
N ASN A 40 3.12 -10.81 -12.54
CA ASN A 40 3.42 -12.16 -12.06
C ASN A 40 2.53 -13.22 -12.73
N HIS A 41 1.21 -12.97 -12.82
CA HIS A 41 0.25 -13.90 -13.42
C HIS A 41 0.43 -14.06 -14.94
N ILE A 42 0.98 -13.06 -15.62
CA ILE A 42 1.32 -13.13 -17.06
C ILE A 42 2.62 -13.91 -17.28
N LYS A 43 3.62 -13.68 -16.41
CA LYS A 43 4.94 -14.29 -16.56
C LYS A 43 4.96 -15.78 -16.19
N TYR A 44 4.20 -16.16 -15.19
CA TYR A 44 4.14 -17.53 -14.67
C TYR A 44 2.74 -18.10 -14.92
N ASP A 45 1.81 -17.86 -13.99
CA ASP A 45 0.40 -18.20 -14.08
C ASP A 45 -0.36 -17.60 -12.87
N MET A 46 -1.70 -17.72 -12.90
CA MET A 46 -2.56 -17.13 -11.89
C MET A 46 -2.39 -17.77 -10.51
N HIS A 47 -2.29 -19.11 -10.44
CA HIS A 47 -2.13 -19.78 -9.15
C HIS A 47 -0.77 -19.47 -8.51
N THR A 48 0.30 -19.38 -9.28
CA THR A 48 1.62 -18.95 -8.80
C THR A 48 1.57 -17.52 -8.26
N ALA A 49 0.87 -16.60 -8.92
CA ALA A 49 0.73 -15.23 -8.45
C ALA A 49 -0.02 -15.16 -7.10
N ILE A 50 -1.13 -15.88 -6.96
CA ILE A 50 -1.88 -15.95 -5.70
C ILE A 50 -0.99 -16.48 -4.57
N LEU A 51 -0.36 -17.64 -4.79
CA LEU A 51 0.48 -18.27 -3.76
C LEU A 51 1.74 -17.46 -3.42
N ALA A 52 2.31 -16.74 -4.39
CA ALA A 52 3.44 -15.83 -4.13
C ALA A 52 3.03 -14.68 -3.21
N GLY A 53 1.86 -14.07 -3.43
CA GLY A 53 1.33 -13.05 -2.55
C GLY A 53 1.07 -13.57 -1.14
N ASP A 54 0.41 -14.72 -1.01
CA ASP A 54 0.15 -15.37 0.29
C ASP A 54 1.45 -15.68 1.05
N ALA A 55 2.45 -16.19 0.33
CA ALA A 55 3.76 -16.51 0.91
C ALA A 55 4.48 -15.26 1.39
N LEU A 56 4.48 -14.17 0.63
CA LEU A 56 5.10 -12.90 1.00
C LEU A 56 4.43 -12.28 2.23
N LEU A 57 3.10 -12.28 2.28
CA LEU A 57 2.36 -11.80 3.43
C LEU A 57 2.70 -12.61 4.69
N SER A 58 2.69 -13.93 4.60
CA SER A 58 3.03 -14.82 5.71
C SER A 58 4.49 -14.63 6.16
N TRP A 59 5.41 -14.53 5.20
CA TRP A 59 6.83 -14.30 5.46
C TRP A 59 7.10 -12.97 6.16
N ALA A 60 6.39 -11.91 5.79
CA ALA A 60 6.51 -10.61 6.46
C ALA A 60 6.27 -10.73 7.97
N PHE A 61 5.20 -11.41 8.39
CA PHE A 61 4.92 -11.62 9.81
C PHE A 61 5.88 -12.62 10.47
N GLN A 62 6.36 -13.61 9.73
CA GLN A 62 7.37 -14.56 10.22
C GLN A 62 8.64 -13.81 10.65
N ILE A 63 9.20 -12.94 9.78
CA ILE A 63 10.46 -12.25 10.10
C ILE A 63 10.29 -11.22 11.23
N ILE A 64 9.14 -10.54 11.34
CA ILE A 64 8.87 -9.59 12.42
C ILE A 64 8.74 -10.32 13.77
N SER A 65 8.13 -11.51 13.77
CA SER A 65 7.90 -12.27 15.00
C SER A 65 9.12 -13.07 15.45
N ASP A 66 10.16 -13.20 14.62
CA ASP A 66 11.37 -13.97 14.97
C ASP A 66 12.19 -13.23 16.04
N GLN A 67 12.35 -13.89 17.19
CA GLN A 67 13.14 -13.40 18.32
C GLN A 67 14.64 -13.26 18.03
N ASN A 68 15.14 -13.92 16.98
CA ASN A 68 16.53 -13.80 16.57
C ASN A 68 16.77 -12.54 15.76
N LEU A 69 15.74 -12.04 15.07
CA LEU A 69 15.78 -10.84 14.23
C LEU A 69 15.40 -9.57 15.00
N ILE A 70 14.34 -9.63 15.80
CA ILE A 70 13.92 -8.50 16.69
C ILE A 70 13.93 -9.02 18.13
N LYS A 71 14.83 -8.51 18.97
CA LYS A 71 15.08 -9.06 20.31
C LYS A 71 13.96 -8.76 21.33
N ASP A 72 13.40 -7.55 21.29
CA ASP A 72 12.38 -7.10 22.23
C ASP A 72 11.02 -7.69 21.86
N SER A 73 10.46 -8.52 22.76
CA SER A 73 9.17 -9.19 22.55
C SER A 73 7.99 -8.23 22.50
N ARG A 74 8.05 -7.12 23.24
CA ARG A 74 7.03 -6.06 23.21
C ARG A 74 7.04 -5.37 21.85
N GLN A 75 8.22 -4.98 21.35
CA GLN A 75 8.35 -4.36 20.02
C GLN A 75 7.85 -5.30 18.92
N ARG A 76 8.17 -6.61 18.97
CA ARG A 76 7.61 -7.59 18.01
C ARG A 76 6.08 -7.58 17.99
N SER A 77 5.48 -7.67 19.19
CA SER A 77 4.02 -7.70 19.32
C SER A 77 3.37 -6.40 18.83
N GLU A 78 3.93 -5.25 19.22
CA GLU A 78 3.42 -3.93 18.81
C GLU A 78 3.54 -3.73 17.30
N ILE A 79 4.65 -4.13 16.67
CA ILE A 79 4.86 -4.04 15.22
C ILE A 79 3.90 -4.97 14.47
N CYS A 80 3.78 -6.23 14.89
CA CYS A 80 2.82 -7.17 14.29
C CYS A 80 1.39 -6.60 14.35
N PHE A 81 0.98 -6.08 15.50
CA PHE A 81 -0.35 -5.49 15.67
C PHE A 81 -0.55 -4.25 14.77
N ALA A 82 0.44 -3.34 14.75
CA ALA A 82 0.37 -2.11 13.95
C ALA A 82 0.25 -2.42 12.45
N LEU A 83 1.07 -3.35 11.94
CA LEU A 83 1.02 -3.75 10.52
C LEU A 83 -0.26 -4.54 10.20
N ALA A 84 -0.67 -5.50 11.02
CA ALA A 84 -1.91 -6.24 10.79
C ALA A 84 -3.14 -5.32 10.77
N LYS A 85 -3.17 -4.30 11.64
CA LYS A 85 -4.21 -3.26 11.63
C LYS A 85 -4.17 -2.41 10.36
N ALA A 86 -2.96 -1.97 9.95
CA ALA A 86 -2.79 -1.12 8.77
C ALA A 86 -3.20 -1.81 7.46
N ILE A 87 -2.91 -3.12 7.33
CA ILE A 87 -3.19 -3.86 6.09
C ILE A 87 -4.50 -4.65 6.12
N GLY A 88 -5.15 -4.74 7.27
CA GLY A 88 -6.34 -5.55 7.50
C GLY A 88 -7.64 -4.94 6.93
N PRO A 89 -8.80 -5.48 7.37
CA PRO A 89 -10.11 -5.11 6.82
C PRO A 89 -10.50 -3.65 7.04
N TYR A 90 -9.95 -3.00 8.06
CA TYR A 90 -10.14 -1.57 8.35
C TYR A 90 -8.97 -0.71 7.90
N GLY A 91 -8.08 -1.23 7.07
CA GLY A 91 -6.93 -0.58 6.48
C GLY A 91 -6.86 -0.84 4.98
N MET A 92 -5.68 -1.26 4.49
CA MET A 92 -5.40 -1.42 3.06
C MET A 92 -6.38 -2.34 2.33
N VAL A 93 -6.73 -3.50 2.89
CA VAL A 93 -7.70 -4.42 2.27
C VAL A 93 -9.09 -3.81 2.19
N GLY A 94 -9.53 -3.10 3.24
CA GLY A 94 -10.81 -2.38 3.22
C GLY A 94 -10.81 -1.24 2.21
N GLY A 95 -9.71 -0.50 2.10
CA GLY A 95 -9.52 0.55 1.09
C GLY A 95 -9.57 -0.01 -0.33
N GLN A 96 -8.87 -1.13 -0.58
CA GLN A 96 -8.89 -1.83 -1.86
C GLN A 96 -10.30 -2.34 -2.23
N GLN A 97 -11.03 -2.91 -1.27
CA GLN A 97 -12.42 -3.33 -1.52
C GLN A 97 -13.31 -2.13 -1.89
N ALA A 98 -13.16 -1.01 -1.19
CA ALA A 98 -13.94 0.19 -1.49
C ALA A 98 -13.57 0.77 -2.86
N ASP A 99 -12.30 0.73 -3.24
CA ASP A 99 -11.82 1.14 -4.56
C ASP A 99 -12.43 0.29 -5.67
N MET A 100 -12.45 -1.03 -5.53
CA MET A 100 -13.10 -1.95 -6.47
C MET A 100 -14.61 -1.74 -6.59
N ASP A 101 -15.25 -1.20 -5.55
CA ASP A 101 -16.69 -0.89 -5.54
C ASP A 101 -17.03 0.50 -6.13
N LEU A 102 -16.01 1.33 -6.47
CA LEU A 102 -16.22 2.67 -7.03
C LEU A 102 -17.05 2.66 -8.30
N ASN A 103 -16.76 1.74 -9.22
CA ASN A 103 -17.46 1.59 -10.50
C ASN A 103 -18.97 1.26 -10.35
N LYS A 104 -19.42 0.96 -9.13
CA LYS A 104 -20.83 0.70 -8.83
C LYS A 104 -21.59 1.95 -8.37
N LYS A 105 -20.87 3.08 -8.15
CA LYS A 105 -21.44 4.33 -7.65
C LYS A 105 -21.65 5.33 -8.79
N SER A 106 -22.79 6.03 -8.78
CA SER A 106 -23.13 7.04 -9.77
C SER A 106 -22.48 8.40 -9.50
N SER A 107 -22.00 8.64 -8.30
CA SER A 107 -21.26 9.85 -7.90
C SER A 107 -20.45 9.59 -6.64
N LEU A 108 -19.34 10.27 -6.50
CA LEU A 108 -18.47 10.23 -5.33
C LEU A 108 -18.22 11.62 -4.78
N SER A 109 -18.16 11.72 -3.47
CA SER A 109 -17.71 12.93 -2.78
C SER A 109 -16.20 12.93 -2.64
N LEU A 110 -15.62 14.12 -2.43
CA LEU A 110 -14.20 14.26 -2.14
C LEU A 110 -13.80 13.47 -0.89
N ASP A 111 -14.64 13.51 0.17
CA ASP A 111 -14.38 12.77 1.41
C ASP A 111 -14.30 11.24 1.20
N GLU A 112 -15.12 10.69 0.30
CA GLU A 112 -15.09 9.27 -0.04
C GLU A 112 -13.80 8.89 -0.77
N ILE A 113 -13.36 9.70 -1.73
CA ILE A 113 -12.08 9.46 -2.43
C ILE A 113 -10.92 9.59 -1.44
N GLU A 114 -10.88 10.65 -0.66
CA GLU A 114 -9.83 10.81 0.36
C GLU A 114 -9.78 9.63 1.33
N TRP A 115 -10.94 9.13 1.77
CA TRP A 115 -11.01 7.96 2.62
C TRP A 115 -10.43 6.71 1.95
N ILE A 116 -10.80 6.46 0.69
CA ILE A 116 -10.33 5.29 -0.08
C ILE A 116 -8.81 5.36 -0.28
N GLN A 117 -8.30 6.49 -0.76
CA GLN A 117 -6.88 6.68 -1.02
C GLN A 117 -6.05 6.58 0.26
N ASN A 118 -6.54 7.16 1.36
CA ASN A 118 -5.89 7.04 2.66
C ASN A 118 -5.84 5.59 3.14
N HIS A 119 -6.88 4.79 2.93
CA HIS A 119 -6.91 3.39 3.36
C HIS A 119 -6.18 2.47 2.38
N LYS A 120 -6.40 2.58 1.08
CA LYS A 120 -5.72 1.74 0.07
C LYS A 120 -4.20 1.92 0.12
N THR A 121 -3.71 3.15 0.22
CA THR A 121 -2.27 3.47 0.10
C THR A 121 -1.70 4.17 1.34
N GLY A 122 -2.38 5.20 1.84
CA GLY A 122 -1.87 6.07 2.91
C GLY A 122 -1.54 5.33 4.21
N VAL A 123 -2.35 4.34 4.60
CA VAL A 123 -2.11 3.57 5.84
C VAL A 123 -0.81 2.77 5.81
N LEU A 124 -0.42 2.21 4.66
CA LEU A 124 0.85 1.49 4.56
C LEU A 124 2.04 2.46 4.62
N ILE A 125 1.95 3.61 3.97
CA ILE A 125 2.97 4.67 4.04
C ILE A 125 3.12 5.17 5.48
N SER A 126 2.03 5.48 6.17
CA SER A 126 2.08 5.94 7.55
C SER A 126 2.57 4.86 8.52
N SER A 127 2.30 3.58 8.23
CA SER A 127 2.77 2.46 9.04
C SER A 127 4.31 2.35 9.05
N CYS A 128 5.01 2.75 7.99
CA CYS A 128 6.47 2.80 7.96
C CYS A 128 7.02 3.65 9.11
N SER A 129 6.47 4.84 9.28
CA SER A 129 6.85 5.76 10.36
C SER A 129 6.40 5.26 11.74
N HIS A 130 5.22 4.65 11.82
CA HIS A 130 4.71 4.10 13.08
C HIS A 130 5.63 2.99 13.60
N VAL A 131 5.94 1.97 12.78
CA VAL A 131 6.78 0.85 13.22
C VAL A 131 8.22 1.26 13.49
N ALA A 132 8.77 2.21 12.72
CA ALA A 132 10.09 2.80 13.02
C ALA A 132 10.08 3.47 14.40
N SER A 133 9.02 4.20 14.75
CA SER A 133 8.87 4.86 16.04
C SER A 133 8.78 3.85 17.21
N ILE A 134 8.18 2.68 16.99
CA ILE A 134 8.15 1.58 17.97
C ILE A 134 9.57 1.06 18.21
N LEU A 135 10.30 0.73 17.15
CA LEU A 135 11.68 0.23 17.25
C LEU A 135 12.63 1.21 17.95
N LEU A 136 12.45 2.50 17.69
CA LEU A 136 13.30 3.55 18.26
C LEU A 136 12.83 4.01 19.65
N ASN A 137 11.77 3.44 20.20
CA ASN A 137 11.16 3.82 21.49
C ASN A 137 10.83 5.32 21.54
N VAL A 138 10.31 5.88 20.45
CA VAL A 138 9.87 7.27 20.40
C VAL A 138 8.68 7.47 21.34
N ASN A 139 8.66 8.57 22.11
CA ASN A 139 7.54 8.87 23.00
C ASN A 139 6.25 9.17 22.22
N ASP A 140 5.10 8.98 22.85
CA ASP A 140 3.79 9.04 22.20
C ASP A 140 3.56 10.38 21.48
N LYS A 141 3.91 11.52 22.12
CA LYS A 141 3.72 12.85 21.54
C LYS A 141 4.53 13.06 20.25
N GLN A 142 5.73 12.51 20.20
CA GLN A 142 6.57 12.57 18.98
C GLN A 142 6.06 11.58 17.94
N ARG A 143 5.65 10.39 18.37
CA ARG A 143 5.07 9.35 17.51
C ARG A 143 3.84 9.87 16.77
N ASP A 144 2.91 10.51 17.46
CA ASP A 144 1.70 11.09 16.85
C ASP A 144 2.04 12.11 15.76
N LYS A 145 3.03 12.96 16.00
CA LYS A 145 3.51 13.95 15.00
C LYS A 145 4.14 13.27 13.78
N ILE A 146 4.94 12.23 13.99
CA ILE A 146 5.60 11.49 12.91
C ILE A 146 4.55 10.76 12.06
N ILE A 147 3.57 10.12 12.69
CA ILE A 147 2.47 9.44 11.98
C ILE A 147 1.63 10.45 11.21
N SER A 148 1.25 11.58 11.82
CA SER A 148 0.51 12.63 11.14
C SER A 148 1.26 13.18 9.92
N TYR A 149 2.57 13.42 10.05
CA TYR A 149 3.41 13.83 8.93
C TYR A 149 3.42 12.78 7.81
N ALA A 150 3.60 11.50 8.16
CA ALA A 150 3.62 10.42 7.18
C ALA A 150 2.26 10.23 6.48
N SER A 151 1.14 10.43 7.19
CA SER A 151 -0.20 10.39 6.60
C SER A 151 -0.39 11.50 5.56
N ASN A 152 0.08 12.72 5.85
CA ASN A 152 0.02 13.83 4.90
C ASN A 152 0.93 13.57 3.67
N ILE A 153 2.08 12.92 3.85
CA ILE A 153 2.92 12.48 2.72
C ILE A 153 2.19 11.43 1.88
N GLY A 154 1.48 10.49 2.51
CA GLY A 154 0.67 9.49 1.80
C GLY A 154 -0.42 10.12 0.93
N LEU A 155 -1.14 11.11 1.47
CA LEU A 155 -2.14 11.86 0.72
C LEU A 155 -1.51 12.65 -0.45
N ALA A 156 -0.40 13.36 -0.19
CA ALA A 156 0.31 14.11 -1.22
C ALA A 156 0.84 13.19 -2.34
N PHE A 157 1.28 11.97 -1.98
CA PHE A 157 1.70 10.95 -2.95
C PHE A 157 0.55 10.56 -3.88
N GLN A 158 -0.65 10.32 -3.34
CA GLN A 158 -1.82 9.96 -4.15
C GLN A 158 -2.25 11.09 -5.08
N ILE A 159 -2.30 12.32 -4.58
CA ILE A 159 -2.60 13.49 -5.44
C ILE A 159 -1.58 13.62 -6.58
N ALA A 160 -0.30 13.38 -6.28
CA ALA A 160 0.75 13.40 -7.29
C ALA A 160 0.61 12.24 -8.30
N ASP A 161 0.22 11.04 -7.85
CA ASP A 161 -0.02 9.88 -8.73
C ASP A 161 -1.19 10.14 -9.69
N ASP A 162 -2.30 10.70 -9.20
CA ASP A 162 -3.47 11.09 -10.00
C ASP A 162 -3.10 12.15 -11.07
N LEU A 163 -2.32 13.17 -10.68
CA LEU A 163 -1.83 14.18 -11.61
C LEU A 163 -0.90 13.60 -12.68
N LEU A 164 -0.05 12.65 -12.29
CA LEU A 164 0.86 11.97 -13.21
C LEU A 164 0.12 11.02 -14.15
N ASP A 165 -0.97 10.38 -13.71
CA ASP A 165 -1.79 9.55 -14.58
C ASP A 165 -2.47 10.37 -15.68
N GLU A 166 -2.91 11.59 -15.35
CA GLU A 166 -3.52 12.52 -16.32
C GLU A 166 -2.51 13.05 -17.35
N ASP A 167 -1.33 13.50 -16.88
CA ASP A 167 -0.32 14.22 -17.68
C ASP A 167 0.89 13.38 -18.07
N GLY A 168 1.01 12.17 -17.51
CA GLY A 168 2.26 11.42 -17.48
C GLY A 168 2.73 10.95 -18.85
N ASP A 169 4.05 11.02 -19.05
CA ASP A 169 4.75 10.33 -20.13
C ASP A 169 4.93 8.85 -19.76
N GLU A 170 4.32 7.96 -20.52
CA GLU A 170 4.37 6.50 -20.33
C GLU A 170 5.81 5.98 -20.19
N THR A 171 6.77 6.66 -20.85
CA THR A 171 8.19 6.28 -20.79
C THR A 171 8.83 6.55 -19.44
N VAL A 172 8.34 7.56 -18.71
CA VAL A 172 8.81 7.94 -17.37
C VAL A 172 8.08 7.14 -16.29
N MET A 173 6.79 6.91 -16.46
CA MET A 173 5.94 6.24 -15.46
C MET A 173 6.14 4.71 -15.43
N GLY A 174 6.59 4.10 -16.54
CA GLY A 174 6.72 2.65 -16.63
C GLY A 174 5.39 1.87 -16.58
N LYS A 175 4.27 2.58 -16.66
CA LYS A 175 2.89 2.08 -16.80
C LYS A 175 2.15 2.91 -17.86
N PRO A 176 1.11 2.38 -18.53
CA PRO A 176 0.27 3.18 -19.42
C PRO A 176 -0.34 4.38 -18.69
N ALA A 177 -0.35 5.55 -19.32
CA ALA A 177 -1.05 6.74 -18.83
C ALA A 177 -2.58 6.63 -19.07
N LYS A 178 -3.35 7.48 -18.38
CA LYS A 178 -4.82 7.56 -18.49
C LYS A 178 -5.52 6.24 -18.20
N GLN A 179 -5.01 5.51 -17.22
CA GLN A 179 -5.66 4.27 -16.78
C GLN A 179 -6.95 4.57 -16.03
N ASP A 180 -6.99 5.62 -15.24
CA ASP A 180 -8.17 6.06 -14.51
C ASP A 180 -9.29 6.46 -15.48
N ASP A 181 -8.99 7.20 -16.55
CA ASP A 181 -9.94 7.52 -17.60
C ASP A 181 -10.50 6.29 -18.32
N LYS A 182 -9.63 5.30 -18.64
CA LYS A 182 -10.04 4.06 -19.29
C LYS A 182 -10.93 3.18 -18.42
N ASN A 183 -10.70 3.24 -17.11
CA ASN A 183 -11.45 2.47 -16.12
C ASN A 183 -12.64 3.24 -15.55
N GLU A 184 -12.85 4.50 -16.00
CA GLU A 184 -13.86 5.43 -15.44
C GLU A 184 -13.72 5.57 -13.90
N THR A 185 -12.46 5.50 -13.38
CA THR A 185 -12.16 5.57 -11.95
C THR A 185 -12.09 7.03 -11.52
N PRO A 186 -12.98 7.50 -10.64
CA PRO A 186 -12.91 8.84 -10.09
C PRO A 186 -11.65 9.02 -9.22
N ASN A 187 -10.95 10.14 -9.40
CA ASN A 187 -9.76 10.51 -8.66
C ASN A 187 -9.80 12.00 -8.24
N PHE A 188 -8.76 12.49 -7.57
CA PHE A 188 -8.72 13.89 -7.12
C PHE A 188 -8.85 14.89 -8.28
N VAL A 189 -8.26 14.58 -9.44
CA VAL A 189 -8.30 15.49 -10.61
C VAL A 189 -9.69 15.58 -11.22
N THR A 190 -10.40 14.46 -11.31
CA THR A 190 -11.77 14.42 -11.86
C THR A 190 -12.78 15.16 -11.00
N ILE A 191 -12.57 15.25 -9.68
CA ILE A 191 -13.48 15.93 -8.75
C ILE A 191 -13.12 17.39 -8.54
N LEU A 192 -11.84 17.71 -8.34
CA LEU A 192 -11.41 19.09 -8.01
C LEU A 192 -11.13 19.93 -9.25
N GLY A 193 -10.96 19.29 -10.40
CA GLY A 193 -10.37 19.92 -11.56
C GLY A 193 -8.86 20.13 -11.37
N ARG A 194 -8.22 20.63 -12.41
CA ARG A 194 -6.78 20.89 -12.45
C ARG A 194 -6.44 22.26 -11.91
#